data_2239ef4e07f52f6d3a2cc457c625abfb
#
_entry.id   2239ef4e07f52f6d3a2cc457c625abfb
#
_cell.length_a   1.000
_cell.length_b   1.000
_cell.length_c   1.000
_cell.angle_alpha   90.00
_cell.angle_beta   90.00
_cell.angle_gamma   90.00
#
_symmetry.space_group_name_H-M   'P 1'
#
loop_
_entity.id
_entity.type
_entity.pdbx_description
1 polymer ?
#
loop_
_entity_poly.entity_id
_entity_poly.type
_entity_poly.pdbx_seq_one_letter_code
_entity_poly.pdbx_strand_id
1 'polypeptide(L)'
;MKFMHISDLHIGKRVNDFSMLEDQAYIFDQIQSIIMQEKVEGVLIAGDIYDKAVPSAEAVQLFDDFLTELAAKKLPVFLIYGNHDSPERLAFGADLLKHSNVHVSPVYNGKIEPIIVEDAYGELAVYLLPFLKPAYVKHAFPEAEIGSYEEAVSYALSRISVDTNRRNLMVAHQFVTGAAVCDSEELSIGGQDNISASLFADFDYVALGHIHGPQHIEQETVRYCGTPLKYSFSEVNHKKSVTIVELKEKGTVELTTVPLIPKRDMRKIKGTYLEVTSKSFYENSNTEDYLHITLTDEEDVPDAMGKLRSIYPNLMKLEYDNKRTRENQSIDQCGEMEEKSPLDLFQEFYTLQNNQEMTEEQNEFIKNLMEKIWEDM
;
A
#
# COMPACT_ATOMS: atom_id res chain seq x y z
N MET A 1 20.36 -19.19 8.47
CA MET A 1 19.79 -19.07 7.12
C MET A 1 19.38 -17.62 6.89
N LYS A 2 19.71 -17.08 5.74
CA LYS A 2 19.49 -15.66 5.40
C LYS A 2 18.33 -15.54 4.40
N PHE A 3 17.25 -14.85 4.81
CA PHE A 3 16.07 -14.64 3.99
C PHE A 3 15.95 -13.18 3.54
N MET A 4 15.37 -12.99 2.37
CA MET A 4 14.79 -11.70 1.98
C MET A 4 13.31 -11.71 2.26
N HIS A 5 12.82 -10.72 2.98
CA HIS A 5 11.40 -10.49 3.24
C HIS A 5 10.91 -9.32 2.39
N ILE A 6 9.92 -9.59 1.55
CA ILE A 6 9.16 -8.63 0.73
C ILE A 6 7.67 -8.91 0.90
N SER A 7 6.83 -7.92 0.63
CA SER A 7 5.36 -8.02 0.69
C SER A 7 4.70 -6.94 -0.17
N ASP A 8 3.39 -7.02 -0.31
CA ASP A 8 2.55 -5.95 -0.85
C ASP A 8 3.06 -5.48 -2.22
N LEU A 9 3.32 -6.46 -3.11
CA LEU A 9 3.87 -6.20 -4.44
C LEU A 9 2.87 -5.44 -5.31
N HIS A 10 1.56 -5.70 -5.12
CA HIS A 10 0.45 -5.10 -5.83
C HIS A 10 0.71 -5.01 -7.35
N ILE A 11 1.15 -6.13 -7.94
CA ILE A 11 1.50 -6.16 -9.36
C ILE A 11 0.28 -5.80 -10.21
N GLY A 12 0.48 -4.86 -11.14
CA GLY A 12 -0.59 -4.30 -11.96
C GLY A 12 -1.30 -3.09 -11.35
N LYS A 13 -0.79 -2.56 -10.22
CA LYS A 13 -1.28 -1.32 -9.60
C LYS A 13 -1.31 -0.17 -10.61
N ARG A 14 -2.39 0.60 -10.54
CA ARG A 14 -2.51 1.90 -11.21
C ARG A 14 -2.69 2.99 -10.17
N VAL A 15 -1.90 4.05 -10.28
CA VAL A 15 -2.01 5.23 -9.41
C VAL A 15 -2.41 6.43 -10.26
N ASN A 16 -3.55 7.05 -9.97
CA ASN A 16 -4.10 8.16 -10.77
C ASN A 16 -4.03 7.87 -12.28
N ASP A 17 -4.50 6.68 -12.70
CA ASP A 17 -4.49 6.17 -14.08
C ASP A 17 -3.12 5.84 -14.69
N PHE A 18 -2.02 6.07 -14.00
CA PHE A 18 -0.69 5.64 -14.44
C PHE A 18 -0.44 4.17 -14.07
N SER A 19 0.00 3.38 -15.04
CA SER A 19 0.39 1.99 -14.79
C SER A 19 1.76 1.95 -14.11
N MET A 20 1.86 1.16 -13.03
CA MET A 20 3.12 0.97 -12.31
C MET A 20 3.94 -0.24 -12.80
N LEU A 21 3.46 -0.99 -13.80
CA LEU A 21 4.08 -2.24 -14.25
C LEU A 21 5.56 -2.09 -14.65
N GLU A 22 5.91 -1.02 -15.36
CA GLU A 22 7.30 -0.76 -15.78
C GLU A 22 8.21 -0.51 -14.56
N ASP A 23 7.71 0.26 -13.58
CA ASP A 23 8.45 0.55 -12.36
C ASP A 23 8.54 -0.70 -11.46
N GLN A 24 7.50 -1.55 -11.47
CA GLN A 24 7.49 -2.85 -10.76
C GLN A 24 8.53 -3.82 -11.37
N ALA A 25 8.58 -3.92 -12.70
CA ALA A 25 9.61 -4.72 -13.38
C ALA A 25 11.02 -4.24 -13.01
N TYR A 26 11.27 -2.92 -13.06
CA TYR A 26 12.55 -2.33 -12.68
C TYR A 26 12.94 -2.66 -11.22
N ILE A 27 11.97 -2.62 -10.29
CA ILE A 27 12.22 -2.96 -8.88
C ILE A 27 12.50 -4.46 -8.71
N PHE A 28 11.86 -5.34 -9.47
CA PHE A 28 12.13 -6.78 -9.41
C PHE A 28 13.57 -7.10 -9.89
N ASP A 29 14.06 -6.43 -10.93
CA ASP A 29 15.48 -6.54 -11.35
C ASP A 29 16.43 -6.10 -10.22
N GLN A 30 16.07 -5.04 -9.50
CA GLN A 30 16.85 -4.55 -8.36
C GLN A 30 16.82 -5.57 -7.20
N ILE A 31 15.66 -6.14 -6.88
CA ILE A 31 15.49 -7.19 -5.87
C ILE A 31 16.34 -8.41 -6.23
N GLN A 32 16.35 -8.85 -7.49
CA GLN A 32 17.18 -9.95 -7.96
C GLN A 32 18.69 -9.67 -7.78
N SER A 33 19.09 -8.41 -8.00
CA SER A 33 20.48 -7.98 -7.79
C SER A 33 20.86 -8.00 -6.30
N ILE A 34 19.97 -7.53 -5.43
CA ILE A 34 20.17 -7.55 -3.97
C ILE A 34 20.26 -8.98 -3.45
N ILE A 35 19.43 -9.91 -3.94
CA ILE A 35 19.49 -11.34 -3.60
C ILE A 35 20.92 -11.89 -3.81
N MET A 36 21.54 -11.54 -4.94
CA MET A 36 22.89 -12.00 -5.25
C MET A 36 23.95 -11.33 -4.40
N GLN A 37 23.84 -10.00 -4.16
CA GLN A 37 24.79 -9.21 -3.38
C GLN A 37 24.81 -9.62 -1.91
N GLU A 38 23.63 -9.79 -1.33
CA GLU A 38 23.43 -10.15 0.07
C GLU A 38 23.57 -11.66 0.33
N LYS A 39 23.72 -12.48 -0.72
CA LYS A 39 23.79 -13.94 -0.65
C LYS A 39 22.58 -14.53 0.07
N VAL A 40 21.41 -14.10 -0.34
CA VAL A 40 20.12 -14.56 0.20
C VAL A 40 19.96 -16.06 -0.08
N GLU A 41 19.53 -16.81 0.92
CA GLU A 41 19.35 -18.26 0.88
C GLU A 41 17.87 -18.67 0.77
N GLY A 42 16.91 -17.72 0.90
CA GLY A 42 15.48 -17.95 0.73
C GLY A 42 14.70 -16.64 0.65
N VAL A 43 13.48 -16.67 0.09
CA VAL A 43 12.63 -15.48 -0.08
C VAL A 43 11.30 -15.70 0.59
N LEU A 44 10.87 -14.72 1.39
CA LEU A 44 9.57 -14.65 2.05
C LEU A 44 8.74 -13.58 1.34
N ILE A 45 7.56 -13.96 0.82
CA ILE A 45 6.64 -13.05 0.14
C ILE A 45 5.33 -13.03 0.94
N ALA A 46 5.15 -11.98 1.74
CA ALA A 46 4.11 -11.91 2.75
C ALA A 46 2.78 -11.31 2.23
N GLY A 47 2.28 -11.81 1.10
CA GLY A 47 0.93 -11.52 0.57
C GLY A 47 0.85 -10.27 -0.29
N ASP A 48 -0.35 -10.02 -0.80
CA ASP A 48 -0.73 -8.96 -1.74
C ASP A 48 0.19 -8.92 -2.98
N ILE A 49 0.20 -10.07 -3.66
CA ILE A 49 1.00 -10.27 -4.87
C ILE A 49 0.47 -9.39 -5.99
N TYR A 50 -0.85 -9.44 -6.19
CA TYR A 50 -1.54 -8.66 -7.20
C TYR A 50 -2.36 -7.53 -6.59
N ASP A 51 -2.55 -6.44 -7.34
CA ASP A 51 -3.41 -5.33 -6.92
C ASP A 51 -4.90 -5.72 -6.85
N LYS A 52 -5.29 -6.77 -7.59
CA LYS A 52 -6.68 -7.24 -7.67
C LYS A 52 -6.77 -8.76 -7.75
N ALA A 53 -7.84 -9.31 -7.21
CA ALA A 53 -8.13 -10.75 -7.24
C ALA A 53 -8.20 -11.34 -8.68
N VAL A 54 -8.44 -10.49 -9.68
CA VAL A 54 -8.36 -10.82 -11.11
C VAL A 54 -7.32 -9.91 -11.77
N PRO A 55 -6.03 -10.31 -11.76
CA PRO A 55 -4.95 -9.51 -12.35
C PRO A 55 -5.02 -9.48 -13.87
N SER A 56 -4.36 -8.50 -14.48
CA SER A 56 -4.16 -8.47 -15.93
C SER A 56 -3.15 -9.54 -16.38
N ALA A 57 -3.18 -9.89 -17.67
CA ALA A 57 -2.24 -10.88 -18.22
C ALA A 57 -0.77 -10.42 -18.06
N GLU A 58 -0.51 -9.13 -18.22
CA GLU A 58 0.83 -8.55 -18.06
C GLU A 58 1.31 -8.63 -16.61
N ALA A 59 0.41 -8.45 -15.64
CA ALA A 59 0.74 -8.61 -14.22
C ALA A 59 1.06 -10.06 -13.87
N VAL A 60 0.30 -11.01 -14.43
CA VAL A 60 0.58 -12.45 -14.25
C VAL A 60 1.92 -12.82 -14.87
N GLN A 61 2.22 -12.33 -16.09
CA GLN A 61 3.50 -12.61 -16.75
C GLN A 61 4.68 -12.04 -15.94
N LEU A 62 4.57 -10.80 -15.45
CA LEU A 62 5.63 -10.18 -14.66
C LEU A 62 5.94 -10.99 -13.38
N PHE A 63 4.91 -11.52 -12.72
CA PHE A 63 5.12 -12.35 -11.53
C PHE A 63 5.68 -13.73 -11.88
N ASP A 64 5.22 -14.34 -12.98
CA ASP A 64 5.74 -15.61 -13.48
C ASP A 64 7.23 -15.52 -13.81
N ASP A 65 7.65 -14.45 -14.52
CA ASP A 65 9.05 -14.18 -14.83
C ASP A 65 9.88 -14.05 -13.55
N PHE A 66 9.40 -13.28 -12.57
CA PHE A 66 10.08 -13.10 -11.29
C PHE A 66 10.23 -14.43 -10.52
N LEU A 67 9.16 -15.22 -10.39
CA LEU A 67 9.22 -16.54 -9.73
C LEU A 67 10.13 -17.52 -10.47
N THR A 68 10.10 -17.51 -11.80
CA THR A 68 10.96 -18.36 -12.64
C THR A 68 12.43 -18.07 -12.41
N GLU A 69 12.81 -16.79 -12.29
CA GLU A 69 14.17 -16.39 -11.96
C GLU A 69 14.60 -16.82 -10.55
N LEU A 70 13.70 -16.72 -9.55
CA LEU A 70 13.98 -17.21 -8.19
C LEU A 70 14.18 -18.74 -8.19
N ALA A 71 13.29 -19.48 -8.87
CA ALA A 71 13.38 -20.94 -9.01
C ALA A 71 14.66 -21.39 -9.72
N ALA A 72 15.08 -20.66 -10.77
CA ALA A 72 16.35 -20.92 -11.48
C ALA A 72 17.58 -20.80 -10.57
N LYS A 73 17.51 -19.92 -9.54
CA LYS A 73 18.56 -19.81 -8.51
C LYS A 73 18.47 -20.90 -7.43
N LYS A 74 17.44 -21.77 -7.50
CA LYS A 74 17.14 -22.83 -6.51
C LYS A 74 16.91 -22.32 -5.08
N LEU A 75 16.48 -21.08 -4.95
CA LEU A 75 16.13 -20.51 -3.65
C LEU A 75 14.76 -21.03 -3.20
N PRO A 76 14.60 -21.45 -1.93
CA PRO A 76 13.29 -21.67 -1.38
C PRO A 76 12.51 -20.36 -1.33
N VAL A 77 11.29 -20.37 -1.88
CA VAL A 77 10.36 -19.24 -1.86
C VAL A 77 9.15 -19.64 -1.02
N PHE A 78 8.81 -18.81 -0.05
CA PHE A 78 7.67 -18.99 0.83
C PHE A 78 6.68 -17.87 0.57
N LEU A 79 5.53 -18.21 0.01
CA LEU A 79 4.54 -17.27 -0.51
C LEU A 79 3.18 -17.51 0.14
N ILE A 80 2.55 -16.44 0.61
CA ILE A 80 1.16 -16.45 1.05
C ILE A 80 0.32 -15.48 0.21
N TYR A 81 -1.01 -15.65 0.23
CA TYR A 81 -1.94 -14.65 -0.31
C TYR A 81 -2.31 -13.60 0.74
N GLY A 82 -2.53 -12.37 0.28
CA GLY A 82 -3.06 -11.27 1.09
C GLY A 82 -4.57 -11.05 0.88
N ASN A 83 -5.06 -9.85 1.24
CA ASN A 83 -6.50 -9.53 1.11
C ASN A 83 -6.90 -9.12 -0.31
N HIS A 84 -5.97 -8.65 -1.13
CA HIS A 84 -6.20 -8.32 -2.55
C HIS A 84 -6.18 -9.53 -3.47
N ASP A 85 -5.50 -10.60 -3.06
CA ASP A 85 -5.31 -11.80 -3.87
C ASP A 85 -6.55 -12.71 -3.89
N SER A 86 -6.68 -13.55 -4.94
CA SER A 86 -7.57 -14.71 -4.92
C SER A 86 -6.80 -15.93 -4.41
N PRO A 87 -7.19 -16.49 -3.24
CA PRO A 87 -6.56 -17.68 -2.69
C PRO A 87 -6.49 -18.85 -3.69
N GLU A 88 -7.59 -19.10 -4.41
CA GLU A 88 -7.70 -20.21 -5.35
C GLU A 88 -6.79 -20.04 -6.57
N ARG A 89 -6.62 -18.81 -7.05
CA ARG A 89 -5.76 -18.50 -8.20
C ARG A 89 -4.29 -18.62 -7.85
N LEU A 90 -3.88 -18.09 -6.69
CA LEU A 90 -2.49 -18.22 -6.23
C LEU A 90 -2.12 -19.64 -5.83
N ALA A 91 -3.05 -20.39 -5.20
CA ALA A 91 -2.82 -21.79 -4.87
C ALA A 91 -2.87 -22.73 -6.09
N PHE A 92 -3.27 -22.22 -7.28
CA PHE A 92 -3.28 -23.04 -8.49
C PHE A 92 -1.88 -23.54 -8.83
N GLY A 93 -1.73 -24.86 -8.95
CA GLY A 93 -0.45 -25.50 -9.24
C GLY A 93 0.56 -25.52 -8.09
N ALA A 94 0.16 -25.14 -6.85
CA ALA A 94 1.05 -25.07 -5.69
C ALA A 94 1.83 -26.38 -5.46
N ASP A 95 1.22 -27.56 -5.65
CA ASP A 95 1.92 -28.85 -5.52
C ASP A 95 2.96 -29.10 -6.59
N LEU A 96 2.77 -28.57 -7.79
CA LEU A 96 3.79 -28.61 -8.86
C LEU A 96 4.95 -27.66 -8.54
N LEU A 97 4.66 -26.46 -8.04
CA LEU A 97 5.65 -25.45 -7.68
C LEU A 97 6.58 -25.90 -6.55
N LYS A 98 6.11 -26.76 -5.63
CA LYS A 98 6.94 -27.37 -4.58
C LYS A 98 8.17 -28.11 -5.15
N HIS A 99 8.04 -28.71 -6.34
CA HIS A 99 9.17 -29.39 -6.99
C HIS A 99 10.26 -28.42 -7.43
N SER A 100 9.92 -27.15 -7.58
CA SER A 100 10.86 -26.05 -7.88
C SER A 100 11.23 -25.25 -6.62
N ASN A 101 10.96 -25.80 -5.44
CA ASN A 101 11.23 -25.17 -4.14
C ASN A 101 10.42 -23.88 -3.87
N VAL A 102 9.27 -23.73 -4.54
CA VAL A 102 8.32 -22.63 -4.33
C VAL A 102 7.12 -23.15 -3.51
N HIS A 103 7.01 -22.68 -2.29
CA HIS A 103 6.00 -23.09 -1.33
C HIS A 103 4.92 -22.01 -1.24
N VAL A 104 3.77 -22.28 -1.81
CA VAL A 104 2.60 -21.39 -1.79
C VAL A 104 1.64 -21.87 -0.70
N SER A 105 1.12 -20.96 0.13
CA SER A 105 0.08 -21.31 1.09
C SER A 105 -1.16 -21.84 0.36
N PRO A 106 -1.73 -22.98 0.79
CA PRO A 106 -2.99 -23.45 0.23
C PRO A 106 -4.12 -22.50 0.63
N VAL A 107 -5.28 -22.61 -0.04
CA VAL A 107 -6.52 -22.04 0.49
C VAL A 107 -6.74 -22.58 1.90
N TYR A 108 -7.00 -21.67 2.85
CA TYR A 108 -7.10 -22.05 4.25
C TYR A 108 -8.21 -23.10 4.47
N ASN A 109 -7.82 -24.24 5.02
CA ASN A 109 -8.67 -25.40 5.26
C ASN A 109 -8.67 -25.86 6.72
N GLY A 110 -8.23 -24.98 7.64
CA GLY A 110 -8.10 -25.27 9.07
C GLY A 110 -6.74 -25.81 9.48
N LYS A 111 -5.77 -25.94 8.57
CA LYS A 111 -4.44 -26.46 8.87
C LYS A 111 -3.35 -25.48 8.42
N ILE A 112 -2.34 -25.34 9.26
CA ILE A 112 -1.08 -24.64 8.94
C ILE A 112 0.03 -25.60 9.38
N GLU A 113 0.66 -26.26 8.42
CA GLU A 113 1.74 -27.21 8.66
C GLU A 113 3.10 -26.53 8.41
N PRO A 114 4.11 -26.77 9.28
CA PRO A 114 5.42 -26.20 9.07
C PRO A 114 6.14 -26.81 7.87
N ILE A 115 6.83 -25.99 7.11
CA ILE A 115 7.77 -26.39 6.10
C ILE A 115 9.16 -26.39 6.75
N ILE A 116 9.78 -27.56 6.83
CA ILE A 116 11.08 -27.69 7.49
C ILE A 116 12.19 -27.45 6.44
N VAL A 117 13.06 -26.50 6.75
CA VAL A 117 14.32 -26.30 6.05
C VAL A 117 15.50 -26.48 7.02
N GLU A 118 16.68 -26.78 6.51
CA GLU A 118 17.84 -27.08 7.34
C GLU A 118 19.05 -26.24 6.86
N ASP A 119 19.82 -25.74 7.82
CA ASP A 119 21.08 -25.06 7.57
C ASP A 119 22.15 -25.46 8.62
N ALA A 120 23.27 -24.76 8.66
CA ALA A 120 24.35 -25.01 9.61
C ALA A 120 23.93 -24.90 11.10
N TYR A 121 22.81 -24.27 11.40
CA TYR A 121 22.26 -24.10 12.76
C TYR A 121 21.12 -25.12 13.05
N GLY A 122 20.89 -26.09 12.16
CA GLY A 122 19.88 -27.13 12.29
C GLY A 122 18.54 -26.78 11.62
N GLU A 123 17.47 -27.42 12.07
CA GLU A 123 16.14 -27.24 11.47
C GLU A 123 15.53 -25.87 11.78
N LEU A 124 14.85 -25.33 10.79
CA LEU A 124 14.01 -24.15 10.88
C LEU A 124 12.61 -24.47 10.34
N ALA A 125 11.59 -24.24 11.15
CA ALA A 125 10.20 -24.41 10.77
C ALA A 125 9.62 -23.10 10.24
N VAL A 126 9.14 -23.10 8.98
CA VAL A 126 8.49 -21.96 8.33
C VAL A 126 7.00 -22.22 8.25
N TYR A 127 6.21 -21.32 8.80
CA TYR A 127 4.75 -21.38 8.83
C TYR A 127 4.16 -20.32 7.90
N LEU A 128 3.18 -20.71 7.09
CA LEU A 128 2.50 -19.83 6.15
C LEU A 128 1.09 -19.54 6.62
N LEU A 129 0.87 -18.38 7.21
CA LEU A 129 -0.43 -17.85 7.65
C LEU A 129 -0.93 -16.82 6.64
N PRO A 130 -1.76 -17.18 5.66
CA PRO A 130 -2.30 -16.22 4.71
C PRO A 130 -3.30 -15.27 5.37
N PHE A 131 -3.81 -14.30 4.63
CA PHE A 131 -4.85 -13.42 5.15
C PHE A 131 -6.10 -14.21 5.55
N LEU A 132 -6.47 -14.13 6.81
CA LEU A 132 -7.63 -14.83 7.37
C LEU A 132 -8.76 -13.88 7.72
N LYS A 133 -9.92 -14.12 7.11
CA LYS A 133 -11.19 -13.52 7.54
C LYS A 133 -11.90 -14.45 8.53
N PRO A 134 -12.68 -13.92 9.48
CA PRO A 134 -13.50 -14.75 10.39
C PRO A 134 -14.33 -15.82 9.67
N ALA A 135 -14.87 -15.49 8.50
CA ALA A 135 -15.66 -16.41 7.69
C ALA A 135 -14.88 -17.64 7.22
N TYR A 136 -13.57 -17.50 6.92
CA TYR A 136 -12.74 -18.64 6.48
C TYR A 136 -12.52 -19.64 7.61
N VAL A 137 -12.27 -19.13 8.81
CA VAL A 137 -12.05 -19.98 9.99
C VAL A 137 -13.36 -20.64 10.41
N LYS A 138 -14.49 -19.93 10.39
CA LYS A 138 -15.83 -20.52 10.60
C LYS A 138 -16.17 -21.62 9.59
N HIS A 139 -15.78 -21.44 8.34
CA HIS A 139 -16.01 -22.47 7.32
C HIS A 139 -15.23 -23.76 7.62
N ALA A 140 -13.97 -23.63 8.09
CA ALA A 140 -13.14 -24.77 8.47
C ALA A 140 -13.59 -25.39 9.81
N PHE A 141 -14.14 -24.58 10.72
CA PHE A 141 -14.56 -24.97 12.07
C PHE A 141 -15.95 -24.40 12.39
N PRO A 142 -17.03 -25.03 11.90
CA PRO A 142 -18.39 -24.50 12.05
C PRO A 142 -18.87 -24.38 13.51
N GLU A 143 -18.29 -25.14 14.42
CA GLU A 143 -18.60 -25.14 15.86
C GLU A 143 -17.87 -24.03 16.63
N ALA A 144 -16.88 -23.37 16.04
CA ALA A 144 -16.11 -22.34 16.72
C ALA A 144 -16.87 -21.00 16.76
N GLU A 145 -16.96 -20.43 17.95
CA GLU A 145 -17.51 -19.07 18.13
C GLU A 145 -16.43 -18.04 17.80
N ILE A 146 -16.48 -17.49 16.57
CA ILE A 146 -15.51 -16.53 16.04
C ILE A 146 -16.27 -15.29 15.56
N GLY A 147 -16.07 -14.15 16.21
CA GLY A 147 -16.73 -12.88 15.88
C GLY A 147 -15.80 -11.81 15.29
N SER A 148 -14.48 -11.95 15.53
CA SER A 148 -13.47 -10.97 15.16
C SER A 148 -12.28 -11.56 14.42
N TYR A 149 -11.44 -10.73 13.84
CA TYR A 149 -10.17 -11.14 13.22
C TYR A 149 -9.19 -11.68 14.27
N GLU A 150 -9.12 -11.03 15.44
CA GLU A 150 -8.30 -11.48 16.57
C GLU A 150 -8.67 -12.93 16.96
N GLU A 151 -9.96 -13.21 17.15
CA GLU A 151 -10.44 -14.55 17.49
C GLU A 151 -10.15 -15.56 16.37
N ALA A 152 -10.30 -15.16 15.11
CA ALA A 152 -10.02 -16.02 13.97
C ALA A 152 -8.56 -16.45 13.92
N VAL A 153 -7.64 -15.46 14.00
CA VAL A 153 -6.19 -15.73 13.96
C VAL A 153 -5.75 -16.48 15.22
N SER A 154 -6.22 -16.08 16.41
CA SER A 154 -5.93 -16.77 17.67
C SER A 154 -6.37 -18.23 17.60
N TYR A 155 -7.59 -18.51 17.11
CA TYR A 155 -8.09 -19.86 16.95
C TYR A 155 -7.24 -20.67 15.97
N ALA A 156 -6.90 -20.10 14.81
CA ALA A 156 -6.06 -20.75 13.81
C ALA A 156 -4.67 -21.10 14.37
N LEU A 157 -4.03 -20.18 15.10
CA LEU A 157 -2.73 -20.37 15.73
C LEU A 157 -2.79 -21.40 16.87
N SER A 158 -3.88 -21.46 17.65
CA SER A 158 -4.06 -22.46 18.70
C SER A 158 -4.12 -23.90 18.17
N ARG A 159 -4.35 -24.09 16.87
CA ARG A 159 -4.37 -25.40 16.20
C ARG A 159 -2.99 -25.84 15.70
N ILE A 160 -2.00 -24.97 15.80
CA ILE A 160 -0.61 -25.28 15.42
C ILE A 160 0.14 -25.78 16.67
N SER A 161 0.87 -26.87 16.52
CA SER A 161 1.79 -27.33 17.57
C SER A 161 3.20 -26.77 17.24
N VAL A 162 3.55 -25.63 17.85
CA VAL A 162 4.87 -25.02 17.67
C VAL A 162 5.86 -25.63 18.66
N ASP A 163 6.95 -26.22 18.17
CA ASP A 163 8.06 -26.63 19.03
C ASP A 163 8.94 -25.42 19.32
N THR A 164 8.78 -24.81 20.49
CA THR A 164 9.50 -23.60 20.89
C THR A 164 11.00 -23.82 21.11
N ASN A 165 11.49 -25.07 21.15
CA ASN A 165 12.93 -25.34 21.17
C ASN A 165 13.57 -25.29 19.77
N ARG A 166 12.77 -25.31 18.71
CA ARG A 166 13.19 -25.16 17.33
C ARG A 166 13.15 -23.70 16.92
N ARG A 167 13.91 -23.35 15.89
CA ARG A 167 13.78 -22.04 15.23
C ARG A 167 12.47 -22.01 14.46
N ASN A 168 11.65 -20.98 14.69
CA ASN A 168 10.32 -20.83 14.09
C ASN A 168 10.20 -19.49 13.39
N LEU A 169 9.76 -19.51 12.13
CA LEU A 169 9.51 -18.32 11.32
C LEU A 169 8.05 -18.36 10.85
N MET A 170 7.33 -17.26 11.04
CA MET A 170 5.98 -17.06 10.51
C MET A 170 6.02 -16.08 9.34
N VAL A 171 5.33 -16.41 8.26
CA VAL A 171 4.96 -15.46 7.20
C VAL A 171 3.46 -15.20 7.35
N ALA A 172 3.06 -13.95 7.56
CA ALA A 172 1.67 -13.60 7.83
C ALA A 172 1.26 -12.31 7.10
N HIS A 173 -0.02 -12.20 6.77
CA HIS A 173 -0.59 -11.00 6.16
C HIS A 173 -1.78 -10.55 6.99
N GLN A 174 -1.56 -9.69 7.96
CA GLN A 174 -2.57 -9.26 8.94
C GLN A 174 -2.29 -7.83 9.40
N PHE A 175 -3.34 -7.10 9.77
CA PHE A 175 -3.20 -5.82 10.44
C PHE A 175 -2.93 -6.04 11.94
N VAL A 176 -1.72 -5.72 12.39
CA VAL A 176 -1.33 -5.83 13.80
C VAL A 176 -1.50 -4.50 14.50
N THR A 177 -2.16 -4.52 15.65
CA THR A 177 -2.43 -3.33 16.48
C THR A 177 -1.13 -2.55 16.76
N GLY A 178 -1.20 -1.24 16.59
CA GLY A 178 -0.06 -0.34 16.78
C GLY A 178 0.70 0.02 15.49
N ALA A 179 0.36 -0.60 14.36
CA ALA A 179 0.93 -0.22 13.07
C ALA A 179 0.46 1.17 12.63
N ALA A 180 1.39 1.98 12.13
CA ALA A 180 1.09 3.24 11.47
C ALA A 180 0.63 2.96 10.03
N VAL A 181 -0.48 3.56 9.64
CA VAL A 181 -1.14 3.34 8.34
C VAL A 181 -1.02 4.57 7.45
N CYS A 182 -1.23 4.40 6.15
CA CYS A 182 -1.35 5.48 5.17
C CYS A 182 -2.61 5.27 4.30
N ASP A 183 -2.92 6.22 3.40
CA ASP A 183 -4.17 6.21 2.62
C ASP A 183 -4.25 5.08 1.57
N SER A 184 -3.18 4.32 1.40
CA SER A 184 -3.10 3.25 0.39
C SER A 184 -3.48 1.87 0.91
N GLU A 185 -3.57 1.67 2.24
CA GLU A 185 -4.07 0.44 2.83
C GLU A 185 -5.60 0.39 2.84
N GLU A 186 -6.16 -0.78 2.50
CA GLU A 186 -7.59 -1.04 2.60
C GLU A 186 -7.91 -1.62 3.99
N LEU A 187 -8.18 -0.74 4.94
CA LEU A 187 -8.58 -1.14 6.30
C LEU A 187 -10.10 -1.31 6.40
N SER A 188 -10.53 -2.25 7.22
CA SER A 188 -11.96 -2.43 7.51
C SER A 188 -12.54 -1.21 8.24
N ILE A 189 -13.78 -0.85 7.89
CA ILE A 189 -14.49 0.26 8.53
C ILE A 189 -14.57 0.00 10.04
N GLY A 190 -14.02 0.94 10.84
CA GLY A 190 -14.02 0.87 12.30
C GLY A 190 -12.84 0.10 12.91
N GLY A 191 -11.80 -0.28 12.13
CA GLY A 191 -10.58 -0.91 12.65
C GLY A 191 -10.82 -2.27 13.31
N GLN A 192 -11.77 -3.06 12.78
CA GLN A 192 -12.16 -4.37 13.35
C GLN A 192 -11.28 -5.53 12.87
N ASP A 193 -10.33 -5.29 11.99
CA ASP A 193 -9.45 -6.29 11.36
C ASP A 193 -8.07 -6.41 12.02
N ASN A 194 -7.84 -5.69 13.11
CA ASN A 194 -6.59 -5.71 13.84
C ASN A 194 -6.47 -6.92 14.79
N ILE A 195 -5.22 -7.37 14.97
CA ILE A 195 -4.86 -8.46 15.87
C ILE A 195 -3.71 -8.04 16.80
N SER A 196 -3.55 -8.72 17.94
CA SER A 196 -2.44 -8.47 18.86
C SER A 196 -1.13 -9.08 18.38
N ALA A 197 -0.01 -8.35 18.52
CA ALA A 197 1.33 -8.88 18.29
C ALA A 197 1.67 -10.06 19.20
N SER A 198 1.06 -10.16 20.38
CA SER A 198 1.26 -11.26 21.35
C SER A 198 0.89 -12.63 20.80
N LEU A 199 0.05 -12.72 19.76
CA LEU A 199 -0.29 -13.98 19.10
C LEU A 199 0.92 -14.63 18.41
N PHE A 200 1.98 -13.90 18.18
CA PHE A 200 3.19 -14.37 17.51
C PHE A 200 4.36 -14.68 18.46
N ALA A 201 4.11 -14.75 19.77
CA ALA A 201 5.17 -14.89 20.79
C ALA A 201 6.05 -16.15 20.63
N ASP A 202 5.55 -17.21 20.00
CA ASP A 202 6.28 -18.49 19.81
C ASP A 202 7.23 -18.49 18.61
N PHE A 203 7.28 -17.38 17.84
CA PHE A 203 8.08 -17.27 16.60
C PHE A 203 9.31 -16.40 16.83
N ASP A 204 10.47 -16.82 16.30
CA ASP A 204 11.72 -16.05 16.35
C ASP A 204 11.68 -14.85 15.40
N TYR A 205 10.98 -14.99 14.27
CA TYR A 205 10.72 -13.92 13.33
C TYR A 205 9.33 -14.04 12.69
N VAL A 206 8.68 -12.90 12.53
CA VAL A 206 7.38 -12.79 11.86
C VAL A 206 7.50 -11.83 10.68
N ALA A 207 7.43 -12.36 9.48
CA ALA A 207 7.40 -11.60 8.24
C ALA A 207 5.97 -11.17 7.95
N LEU A 208 5.66 -9.89 8.21
CA LEU A 208 4.32 -9.31 8.04
C LEU A 208 4.19 -8.59 6.70
N GLY A 209 3.05 -8.78 6.03
CA GLY A 209 2.51 -7.92 4.97
C GLY A 209 1.21 -7.27 5.40
N HIS A 210 0.62 -6.45 4.54
CA HIS A 210 -0.59 -5.65 4.68
C HIS A 210 -0.33 -4.15 4.90
N ILE A 211 0.71 -3.76 5.61
CA ILE A 211 1.03 -2.35 5.86
C ILE A 211 2.17 -1.90 4.95
N HIS A 212 1.93 -0.80 4.23
CA HIS A 212 2.80 -0.31 3.16
C HIS A 212 4.05 0.41 3.67
N GLY A 213 4.04 0.90 4.92
CA GLY A 213 5.19 1.52 5.56
C GLY A 213 6.09 0.50 6.26
N PRO A 214 7.42 0.43 5.97
CA PRO A 214 8.32 -0.46 6.69
C PRO A 214 8.42 -0.07 8.16
N GLN A 215 8.06 -1.00 9.05
CA GLN A 215 8.04 -0.77 10.50
C GLN A 215 8.06 -2.11 11.26
N HIS A 216 8.32 -2.06 12.57
CA HIS A 216 8.16 -3.20 13.48
C HIS A 216 7.09 -2.89 14.52
N ILE A 217 6.51 -3.92 15.10
CA ILE A 217 5.49 -3.81 16.14
C ILE A 217 6.03 -4.43 17.42
N GLU A 218 6.10 -3.64 18.49
CA GLU A 218 6.64 -4.01 19.81
C GLU A 218 8.09 -4.53 19.77
N GLN A 219 8.34 -5.59 18.99
CA GLN A 219 9.66 -6.21 18.84
C GLN A 219 10.16 -6.05 17.40
N GLU A 220 11.46 -5.87 17.20
CA GLU A 220 12.07 -5.72 15.89
C GLU A 220 11.84 -6.95 14.98
N THR A 221 11.64 -8.10 15.58
CA THR A 221 11.40 -9.39 14.90
C THR A 221 9.97 -9.61 14.44
N VAL A 222 9.01 -8.76 14.83
CA VAL A 222 7.63 -8.73 14.30
C VAL A 222 7.54 -7.52 13.35
N ARG A 223 7.68 -7.76 12.04
CA ARG A 223 8.04 -6.69 11.12
C ARG A 223 7.27 -6.69 9.81
N TYR A 224 6.80 -5.50 9.43
CA TYR A 224 6.38 -5.15 8.08
C TYR A 224 7.58 -4.69 7.26
N CYS A 225 7.82 -5.28 6.09
CA CYS A 225 8.83 -4.78 5.15
C CYS A 225 8.31 -3.60 4.32
N GLY A 226 6.99 -3.47 4.19
CA GLY A 226 6.30 -2.48 3.37
C GLY A 226 6.31 -2.82 1.88
N THR A 227 5.62 -2.00 1.10
CA THR A 227 5.58 -2.12 -0.37
C THR A 227 6.95 -1.81 -0.99
N PRO A 228 7.31 -2.43 -2.14
CA PRO A 228 8.57 -2.15 -2.82
C PRO A 228 8.60 -0.78 -3.53
N LEU A 229 7.44 -0.22 -3.83
CA LEU A 229 7.25 1.12 -4.43
C LEU A 229 6.26 1.94 -3.61
N LYS A 230 6.23 3.25 -3.82
CA LYS A 230 5.17 4.12 -3.28
C LYS A 230 3.94 4.00 -4.18
N TYR A 231 2.79 3.69 -3.59
CA TYR A 231 1.51 3.54 -4.31
C TYR A 231 0.49 4.62 -3.97
N SER A 232 0.86 5.58 -3.11
CA SER A 232 0.06 6.76 -2.78
C SER A 232 0.95 7.96 -2.48
N PHE A 233 0.42 9.17 -2.69
CA PHE A 233 1.08 10.41 -2.25
C PHE A 233 1.12 10.57 -0.72
N SER A 234 0.41 9.76 0.04
CA SER A 234 0.61 9.66 1.51
C SER A 234 1.96 9.02 1.86
N GLU A 235 2.53 8.22 0.96
CA GLU A 235 3.79 7.50 1.14
C GLU A 235 5.05 8.27 0.68
N VAL A 236 4.93 9.54 0.30
CA VAL A 236 6.08 10.31 -0.27
C VAL A 236 7.30 10.33 0.63
N ASN A 237 7.10 10.25 1.94
CA ASN A 237 8.17 10.25 2.93
C ASN A 237 8.68 8.84 3.27
N HIS A 238 8.06 7.77 2.75
CA HIS A 238 8.52 6.40 3.00
C HIS A 238 9.83 6.14 2.28
N LYS A 239 10.74 5.46 2.96
CA LYS A 239 11.97 4.93 2.37
C LYS A 239 11.75 3.44 2.11
N LYS A 240 11.40 3.12 0.87
CA LYS A 240 11.13 1.74 0.47
C LYS A 240 12.40 0.89 0.52
N SER A 241 12.27 -0.34 1.00
CA SER A 241 13.40 -1.25 1.24
C SER A 241 12.94 -2.70 1.24
N VAL A 242 13.87 -3.61 1.05
CA VAL A 242 13.69 -5.01 1.42
C VAL A 242 14.30 -5.26 2.80
N THR A 243 13.77 -6.22 3.55
CA THR A 243 14.34 -6.64 4.82
C THR A 243 15.13 -7.93 4.61
N ILE A 244 16.39 -7.93 4.99
CA ILE A 244 17.24 -9.12 5.05
C ILE A 244 17.23 -9.62 6.50
N VAL A 245 16.86 -10.88 6.67
CA VAL A 245 16.70 -11.55 7.98
C VAL A 245 17.67 -12.71 8.04
N GLU A 246 18.58 -12.69 8.96
CA GLU A 246 19.48 -13.82 9.21
C GLU A 246 19.11 -14.50 10.53
N LEU A 247 18.51 -15.70 10.42
CA LEU A 247 18.23 -16.55 11.58
C LEU A 247 19.44 -17.46 11.82
N LYS A 248 20.11 -17.24 12.94
CA LYS A 248 21.26 -18.04 13.42
C LYS A 248 20.76 -19.10 14.41
N GLU A 249 21.43 -19.27 15.54
CA GLU A 249 20.97 -20.15 16.63
C GLU A 249 19.59 -19.68 17.14
N LYS A 250 18.83 -20.61 17.76
CA LYS A 250 17.54 -20.29 18.37
C LYS A 250 17.58 -19.01 19.19
N GLY A 251 16.66 -18.10 18.89
CA GLY A 251 16.56 -16.79 19.56
C GLY A 251 17.52 -15.72 19.04
N THR A 252 18.39 -16.02 18.06
CA THR A 252 19.31 -15.04 17.47
C THR A 252 18.88 -14.69 16.06
N VAL A 253 18.40 -13.44 15.89
CA VAL A 253 17.93 -12.88 14.60
C VAL A 253 18.67 -11.58 14.34
N GLU A 254 19.30 -11.47 13.18
CA GLU A 254 19.93 -10.23 12.71
C GLU A 254 19.12 -9.66 11.54
N LEU A 255 18.89 -8.35 11.58
CA LEU A 255 18.07 -7.64 10.61
C LEU A 255 18.87 -6.56 9.91
N THR A 256 18.74 -6.49 8.59
CA THR A 256 19.32 -5.42 7.78
C THR A 256 18.28 -4.97 6.75
N THR A 257 18.15 -3.67 6.54
CA THR A 257 17.29 -3.14 5.47
C THR A 257 18.16 -2.64 4.31
N VAL A 258 17.81 -3.06 3.09
CA VAL A 258 18.48 -2.60 1.88
C VAL A 258 17.52 -1.70 1.12
N PRO A 259 17.86 -0.42 0.86
CA PRO A 259 16.98 0.51 0.17
C PRO A 259 16.66 0.05 -1.25
N LEU A 260 15.40 0.27 -1.67
CA LEU A 260 14.96 0.18 -3.05
C LEU A 260 14.91 1.58 -3.65
N ILE A 261 15.57 1.75 -4.81
CA ILE A 261 15.63 3.04 -5.50
C ILE A 261 14.67 2.99 -6.68
N PRO A 262 13.58 3.75 -6.68
CA PRO A 262 12.61 3.72 -7.77
C PRO A 262 13.21 4.33 -9.06
N LYS A 263 12.75 3.90 -10.22
CA LYS A 263 13.07 4.51 -11.51
C LYS A 263 12.52 5.93 -11.59
N ARG A 264 11.28 6.12 -11.09
CA ARG A 264 10.56 7.38 -10.93
C ARG A 264 10.08 7.45 -9.49
N ASP A 265 10.50 8.48 -8.76
CA ASP A 265 10.02 8.66 -7.40
C ASP A 265 8.66 9.37 -7.37
N MET A 266 7.97 9.29 -6.26
CA MET A 266 6.70 9.98 -6.04
C MET A 266 6.95 11.18 -5.14
N ARG A 267 6.64 12.40 -5.63
CA ARG A 267 6.92 13.66 -4.93
C ARG A 267 5.73 14.61 -4.94
N LYS A 268 5.63 15.43 -3.89
CA LYS A 268 4.72 16.58 -3.83
C LYS A 268 5.49 17.87 -4.08
N ILE A 269 4.92 18.74 -4.91
CA ILE A 269 5.45 20.06 -5.20
C ILE A 269 4.36 21.09 -4.87
N LYS A 270 4.73 22.20 -4.23
CA LYS A 270 3.82 23.30 -3.91
C LYS A 270 4.48 24.63 -4.27
N GLY A 271 3.72 25.50 -4.95
CA GLY A 271 4.16 26.85 -5.32
C GLY A 271 3.21 27.49 -6.31
N THR A 272 3.48 28.73 -6.71
CA THR A 272 2.76 29.38 -7.80
C THR A 272 3.10 28.76 -9.14
N TYR A 273 2.22 28.90 -10.12
CA TYR A 273 2.45 28.41 -11.49
C TYR A 273 3.77 28.92 -12.06
N LEU A 274 4.07 30.23 -11.87
CA LEU A 274 5.31 30.84 -12.35
C LEU A 274 6.55 30.25 -11.66
N GLU A 275 6.47 29.96 -10.35
CA GLU A 275 7.57 29.34 -9.62
C GLU A 275 7.83 27.92 -10.12
N VAL A 276 6.82 27.05 -10.14
CA VAL A 276 6.99 25.64 -10.51
C VAL A 276 7.35 25.44 -11.99
N THR A 277 7.04 26.41 -12.86
CA THR A 277 7.43 26.38 -14.28
C THR A 277 8.73 27.09 -14.56
N SER A 278 9.35 27.76 -13.57
CA SER A 278 10.64 28.43 -13.76
C SER A 278 11.75 27.40 -13.98
N LYS A 279 12.66 27.70 -14.96
CA LYS A 279 13.78 26.80 -15.26
C LYS A 279 14.65 26.50 -14.03
N SER A 280 14.89 27.51 -13.20
CA SER A 280 15.67 27.38 -11.97
C SER A 280 15.06 26.45 -10.95
N PHE A 281 13.73 26.22 -10.99
CA PHE A 281 13.03 25.32 -10.10
C PHE A 281 13.19 23.84 -10.52
N TYR A 282 13.07 23.54 -11.81
CA TYR A 282 13.03 22.16 -12.28
C TYR A 282 14.35 21.64 -12.87
N GLU A 283 15.30 22.50 -13.30
CA GLU A 283 16.52 22.06 -14.00
C GLU A 283 17.43 21.13 -13.19
N ASN A 284 17.35 21.19 -11.84
CA ASN A 284 18.12 20.33 -10.93
C ASN A 284 17.26 19.23 -10.28
N SER A 285 16.05 18.99 -10.79
CA SER A 285 15.15 17.96 -10.27
C SER A 285 14.84 16.91 -11.34
N ASN A 286 14.48 15.70 -10.93
CA ASN A 286 14.01 14.70 -11.88
C ASN A 286 12.57 15.04 -12.31
N THR A 287 12.41 15.52 -13.55
CA THR A 287 11.10 15.89 -14.12
C THR A 287 10.26 14.66 -14.51
N GLU A 288 10.89 13.47 -14.60
CA GLU A 288 10.21 12.21 -14.91
C GLU A 288 9.54 11.56 -13.70
N ASP A 289 9.74 12.11 -12.48
CA ASP A 289 9.07 11.60 -11.29
C ASP A 289 7.55 11.76 -11.36
N TYR A 290 6.86 10.93 -10.61
CA TYR A 290 5.41 11.03 -10.41
C TYR A 290 5.09 12.18 -9.47
N LEU A 291 4.30 13.14 -9.93
CA LEU A 291 4.12 14.40 -9.23
C LEU A 291 2.66 14.62 -8.82
N HIS A 292 2.50 15.12 -7.60
CA HIS A 292 1.33 15.84 -7.14
C HIS A 292 1.73 17.30 -6.97
N ILE A 293 1.16 18.17 -7.80
CA ILE A 293 1.44 19.62 -7.75
C ILE A 293 0.26 20.33 -7.10
N THR A 294 0.54 21.16 -6.09
CA THR A 294 -0.42 22.06 -5.46
C THR A 294 -0.08 23.48 -5.84
N LEU A 295 -0.90 24.10 -6.70
CA LEU A 295 -0.76 25.50 -7.06
C LEU A 295 -1.33 26.40 -5.96
N THR A 296 -0.60 27.52 -5.70
CA THR A 296 -1.00 28.53 -4.72
C THR A 296 -1.53 29.81 -5.36
N ASP A 297 -1.74 29.78 -6.67
CA ASP A 297 -2.31 30.91 -7.41
C ASP A 297 -3.77 31.13 -6.98
N GLU A 298 -4.14 32.40 -6.71
CA GLU A 298 -5.49 32.76 -6.34
C GLU A 298 -6.47 32.65 -7.52
N GLU A 299 -5.98 32.84 -8.74
CA GLU A 299 -6.74 32.66 -9.98
C GLU A 299 -6.41 31.33 -10.63
N ASP A 300 -7.41 30.70 -11.23
CA ASP A 300 -7.23 29.45 -11.97
C ASP A 300 -6.38 29.67 -13.20
N VAL A 301 -5.30 28.92 -13.34
CA VAL A 301 -4.44 28.96 -14.54
C VAL A 301 -5.11 28.19 -15.67
N PRO A 302 -5.46 28.84 -16.80
CA PRO A 302 -6.10 28.12 -17.91
C PRO A 302 -5.21 26.98 -18.44
N ASP A 303 -5.77 25.78 -18.59
CA ASP A 303 -5.08 24.56 -19.02
C ASP A 303 -3.79 24.27 -18.23
N ALA A 304 -3.84 24.45 -16.91
CA ALA A 304 -2.68 24.25 -16.04
C ALA A 304 -2.11 22.82 -16.16
N MET A 305 -2.96 21.80 -16.20
CA MET A 305 -2.55 20.40 -16.32
C MET A 305 -1.76 20.14 -17.61
N GLY A 306 -2.26 20.60 -18.75
CA GLY A 306 -1.59 20.44 -20.06
C GLY A 306 -0.24 21.16 -20.11
N LYS A 307 -0.20 22.40 -19.61
CA LYS A 307 1.02 23.20 -19.57
C LYS A 307 2.08 22.60 -18.64
N LEU A 308 1.68 22.15 -17.44
CA LEU A 308 2.60 21.53 -16.50
C LEU A 308 3.13 20.19 -17.03
N ARG A 309 2.32 19.38 -17.72
CA ARG A 309 2.77 18.13 -18.33
C ARG A 309 3.81 18.31 -19.43
N SER A 310 3.94 19.50 -20.02
CA SER A 310 5.04 19.78 -20.95
C SER A 310 6.42 19.83 -20.27
N ILE A 311 6.45 20.05 -18.95
CA ILE A 311 7.67 20.04 -18.12
C ILE A 311 7.77 18.75 -17.30
N TYR A 312 6.64 18.32 -16.76
CA TYR A 312 6.49 17.17 -15.86
C TYR A 312 5.56 16.13 -16.48
N PRO A 313 6.04 15.29 -17.39
CA PRO A 313 5.18 14.37 -18.17
C PRO A 313 4.36 13.42 -17.30
N ASN A 314 4.88 13.06 -16.13
CA ASN A 314 4.22 12.17 -15.18
C ASN A 314 3.49 12.92 -14.05
N LEU A 315 2.96 14.11 -14.32
CA LEU A 315 2.05 14.79 -13.40
C LEU A 315 0.76 13.99 -13.24
N MET A 316 0.60 13.38 -12.07
CA MET A 316 -0.54 12.52 -11.70
C MET A 316 -1.71 13.33 -11.14
N LYS A 317 -1.42 14.31 -10.29
CA LYS A 317 -2.45 15.07 -9.56
C LYS A 317 -2.11 16.55 -9.53
N LEU A 318 -3.13 17.38 -9.77
CA LEU A 318 -3.06 18.85 -9.67
C LEU A 318 -4.16 19.33 -8.74
N GLU A 319 -3.80 20.11 -7.76
CA GLU A 319 -4.72 20.74 -6.80
C GLU A 319 -4.40 22.23 -6.65
N TYR A 320 -5.34 22.97 -6.11
CA TYR A 320 -5.16 24.36 -5.72
C TYR A 320 -5.27 24.53 -4.22
N ASP A 321 -4.38 25.32 -3.62
CA ASP A 321 -4.43 25.76 -2.23
C ASP A 321 -4.53 27.29 -2.22
N ASN A 322 -5.73 27.82 -2.48
CA ASN A 322 -6.07 29.22 -2.51
C ASN A 322 -7.25 29.55 -1.56
N LYS A 323 -7.65 30.80 -1.48
CA LYS A 323 -8.75 31.21 -0.59
C LYS A 323 -10.02 30.41 -0.84
N ARG A 324 -10.42 30.25 -2.10
CA ARG A 324 -11.61 29.47 -2.52
C ARG A 324 -11.58 28.03 -1.98
N THR A 325 -10.45 27.34 -2.15
CA THR A 325 -10.35 25.93 -1.72
C THR A 325 -10.33 25.79 -0.20
N ARG A 326 -9.76 26.77 0.51
CA ARG A 326 -9.75 26.78 2.01
C ARG A 326 -11.11 27.11 2.59
N GLU A 327 -11.86 28.03 2.00
CA GLU A 327 -13.19 28.40 2.46
C GLU A 327 -14.21 27.29 2.20
N ASN A 328 -14.13 26.58 1.07
CA ASN A 328 -14.96 25.40 0.80
C ASN A 328 -14.76 24.29 1.84
N GLN A 329 -13.54 24.07 2.32
CA GLN A 329 -13.27 23.10 3.38
C GLN A 329 -13.84 23.53 4.75
N SER A 330 -14.03 24.82 4.98
CA SER A 330 -14.63 25.34 6.23
C SER A 330 -16.16 25.25 6.24
N ILE A 331 -16.81 25.24 5.08
CA ILE A 331 -18.28 25.13 4.95
C ILE A 331 -18.76 23.72 5.31
N ASP A 332 -18.00 22.68 5.00
CA ASP A 332 -18.33 21.30 5.42
C ASP A 332 -18.33 21.10 6.95
N GLN A 333 -17.81 22.08 7.72
CA GLN A 333 -17.75 22.04 9.20
C GLN A 333 -18.77 22.95 9.91
N CYS A 334 -19.49 23.80 9.18
CA CYS A 334 -20.46 24.74 9.78
C CYS A 334 -21.90 24.32 9.48
N GLY A 335 -22.50 23.56 10.38
CA GLY A 335 -23.90 23.16 10.36
C GLY A 335 -24.86 24.13 11.02
N GLU A 336 -24.81 25.46 10.77
CA GLU A 336 -25.86 26.41 11.14
C GLU A 336 -26.20 27.27 9.91
N MET A 337 -27.31 26.93 9.26
CA MET A 337 -27.90 27.79 8.24
C MET A 337 -28.55 29.00 8.94
N GLU A 338 -27.87 30.16 8.96
CA GLU A 338 -28.56 31.44 9.12
C GLU A 338 -29.51 31.66 7.92
N GLU A 339 -30.69 32.24 8.15
CA GLU A 339 -31.67 32.62 7.12
C GLU A 339 -31.06 33.76 6.25
N LYS A 340 -30.28 33.42 5.23
CA LYS A 340 -29.73 34.39 4.27
C LYS A 340 -30.69 34.59 3.12
N SER A 341 -30.72 35.82 2.57
CA SER A 341 -31.51 36.06 1.36
C SER A 341 -30.94 35.26 0.15
N PRO A 342 -31.77 34.90 -0.83
CA PRO A 342 -31.28 34.23 -2.05
C PRO A 342 -30.19 35.02 -2.79
N LEU A 343 -30.23 36.38 -2.72
CA LEU A 343 -29.17 37.19 -3.30
C LEU A 343 -27.87 37.10 -2.52
N ASP A 344 -27.95 37.08 -1.17
CA ASP A 344 -26.73 36.90 -0.34
C ASP A 344 -26.10 35.53 -0.57
N LEU A 345 -26.92 34.48 -0.68
CA LEU A 345 -26.44 33.14 -1.01
C LEU A 345 -25.76 33.08 -2.39
N PHE A 346 -26.30 33.80 -3.38
CA PHE A 346 -25.71 33.86 -4.70
C PHE A 346 -24.42 34.67 -4.70
N GLN A 347 -24.33 35.76 -3.96
CA GLN A 347 -23.11 36.54 -3.81
C GLN A 347 -22.00 35.76 -3.15
N GLU A 348 -22.31 35.01 -2.08
CA GLU A 348 -21.36 34.10 -1.44
C GLU A 348 -20.90 33.01 -2.41
N PHE A 349 -21.82 32.36 -3.11
CA PHE A 349 -21.50 31.37 -4.12
C PHE A 349 -20.60 31.94 -5.23
N TYR A 350 -20.91 33.14 -5.72
CA TYR A 350 -20.09 33.81 -6.74
C TYR A 350 -18.69 34.11 -6.21
N THR A 351 -18.58 34.64 -5.00
CA THR A 351 -17.29 34.94 -4.35
C THR A 351 -16.48 33.68 -4.13
N LEU A 352 -17.11 32.59 -3.69
CA LEU A 352 -16.50 31.28 -3.53
C LEU A 352 -15.96 30.70 -4.86
N GLN A 353 -16.69 30.90 -5.95
CA GLN A 353 -16.32 30.36 -7.26
C GLN A 353 -15.26 31.20 -7.98
N ASN A 354 -15.24 32.51 -7.75
CA ASN A 354 -14.42 33.45 -8.54
C ASN A 354 -13.26 34.10 -7.74
N ASN A 355 -13.13 33.81 -6.43
CA ASN A 355 -12.16 34.44 -5.51
C ASN A 355 -12.21 35.98 -5.49
N GLN A 356 -13.32 36.57 -5.92
CA GLN A 356 -13.53 38.01 -5.96
C GLN A 356 -15.03 38.32 -5.79
N GLU A 357 -15.34 39.46 -5.19
CA GLU A 357 -16.70 39.92 -5.05
C GLU A 357 -17.31 40.32 -6.40
N MET A 358 -18.63 40.26 -6.51
CA MET A 358 -19.34 40.73 -7.68
C MET A 358 -19.18 42.25 -7.82
N THR A 359 -19.01 42.70 -9.06
CA THR A 359 -19.07 44.14 -9.35
C THR A 359 -20.49 44.70 -9.14
N GLU A 360 -20.60 46.00 -8.96
CA GLU A 360 -21.94 46.65 -8.81
C GLU A 360 -22.87 46.33 -9.99
N GLU A 361 -22.35 46.30 -11.22
CA GLU A 361 -23.10 45.96 -12.45
C GLU A 361 -23.58 44.49 -12.43
N GLN A 362 -22.73 43.55 -11.98
CA GLN A 362 -23.10 42.16 -11.85
C GLN A 362 -24.16 41.95 -10.76
N ASN A 363 -24.00 42.61 -9.63
CA ASN A 363 -24.99 42.59 -8.53
C ASN A 363 -26.36 43.07 -8.97
N GLU A 364 -26.39 44.21 -9.66
CA GLU A 364 -27.64 44.78 -10.17
C GLU A 364 -28.28 43.89 -11.23
N PHE A 365 -27.49 43.28 -12.10
CA PHE A 365 -27.98 42.32 -13.09
C PHE A 365 -28.64 41.11 -12.45
N ILE A 366 -27.97 40.47 -11.46
CA ILE A 366 -28.48 39.26 -10.78
C ILE A 366 -29.73 39.60 -9.98
N LYS A 367 -29.75 40.75 -9.28
CA LYS A 367 -30.93 41.20 -8.54
C LYS A 367 -32.15 41.36 -9.46
N ASN A 368 -31.96 42.04 -10.60
CA ASN A 368 -33.02 42.22 -11.56
C ASN A 368 -33.48 40.88 -12.21
N LEU A 369 -32.56 39.94 -12.40
CA LEU A 369 -32.90 38.62 -12.93
C LEU A 369 -33.70 37.81 -11.92
N MET A 370 -33.33 37.85 -10.64
CA MET A 370 -34.07 37.18 -9.57
C MET A 370 -35.45 37.75 -9.39
N GLU A 371 -35.61 39.09 -9.38
CA GLU A 371 -36.91 39.77 -9.27
C GLU A 371 -37.84 39.34 -10.44
N LYS A 372 -37.33 39.28 -11.67
CA LYS A 372 -38.10 38.78 -12.83
C LYS A 372 -38.58 37.35 -12.69
N ILE A 373 -37.69 36.45 -12.21
CA ILE A 373 -38.04 35.05 -12.03
C ILE A 373 -39.12 34.87 -10.98
N TRP A 374 -39.11 35.68 -9.91
CA TRP A 374 -40.12 35.63 -8.86
C TRP A 374 -41.44 36.30 -9.23
N GLU A 375 -41.45 37.28 -10.14
CA GLU A 375 -42.68 37.85 -10.68
C GLU A 375 -43.39 36.92 -11.65
N ASP A 376 -42.68 36.02 -12.31
CA ASP A 376 -43.22 35.04 -13.26
C ASP A 376 -43.64 33.69 -12.62
N MET A 377 -43.42 33.51 -11.29
CA MET A 377 -43.85 32.35 -10.51
C MET A 377 -45.11 32.61 -9.68
#